data_639b8a35e0f458321d5714e65ab3a682
#
_entry.id   639b8a35e0f458321d5714e65ab3a682
#
_cell.length_a   1.000
_cell.length_b   1.000
_cell.length_c   1.000
_cell.angle_alpha   90.00
_cell.angle_beta   90.00
_cell.angle_gamma   90.00
#
_symmetry.space_group_name_H-M   'P 1'
#
loop_
_entity.id
_entity.type
_entity.pdbx_description
1 polymer ?
#
loop_
_entity_poly.entity_id
_entity_poly.type
_entity_poly.pdbx_seq_one_letter_code
_entity_poly.pdbx_strand_id
1 'polypeptide(L)'
;MATTRLLAIAVASGRVGSVFMIGDTLTYWQVSVKAAESPVEAAAHAQTLINGFWPDVIVTEEPNAVRHKGAETLALIAAMARVAEDCDLLDVQVPRVQRFPNKYAEAEALALRYPELAPWKPHKRRFYQAEPRNTVLFEALALADFMLNNRGE
;
A
#
# COMPACT_ATOMS: atom_id res chain seq x y z
N MET A 1 -0.32 -23.38 13.15
CA MET A 1 -1.08 -22.13 13.07
C MET A 1 -1.15 -21.61 11.66
N ALA A 2 -2.30 -21.12 11.28
CA ALA A 2 -2.46 -20.54 9.95
C ALA A 2 -1.66 -19.23 9.86
N THR A 3 -0.90 -19.08 8.79
CA THR A 3 -0.15 -17.88 8.54
C THR A 3 -1.06 -16.82 7.95
N THR A 4 -1.00 -15.60 8.48
CA THR A 4 -1.84 -14.50 8.01
C THR A 4 -1.43 -14.10 6.58
N ARG A 5 -2.42 -13.94 5.72
CA ARG A 5 -2.25 -13.48 4.35
C ARG A 5 -2.71 -12.02 4.32
N LEU A 6 -1.77 -11.12 4.10
CA LEU A 6 -2.00 -9.69 4.22
C LEU A 6 -1.79 -8.99 2.87
N LEU A 7 -2.79 -8.23 2.44
CA LEU A 7 -2.69 -7.40 1.24
C LEU A 7 -2.72 -5.94 1.68
N ALA A 8 -1.63 -5.21 1.44
CA ALA A 8 -1.55 -3.79 1.74
C ALA A 8 -1.62 -2.99 0.46
N ILE A 9 -2.46 -1.96 0.44
CA ILE A 9 -2.68 -1.13 -0.74
C ILE A 9 -2.50 0.34 -0.36
N ALA A 10 -1.63 1.03 -1.09
CA ALA A 10 -1.42 2.46 -0.93
C ALA A 10 -1.81 3.17 -2.22
N VAL A 11 -2.32 4.39 -2.09
CA VAL A 11 -2.73 5.21 -3.23
C VAL A 11 -1.97 6.51 -3.20
N ALA A 12 -1.34 6.85 -4.31
CA ALA A 12 -0.73 8.14 -4.54
C ALA A 12 -1.41 8.78 -5.74
N SER A 13 -1.05 10.02 -6.04
CA SER A 13 -1.60 10.69 -7.21
C SER A 13 -1.23 9.92 -8.49
N GLY A 14 -2.22 9.37 -9.16
CA GLY A 14 -2.04 8.66 -10.43
C GLY A 14 -1.50 7.23 -10.33
N ARG A 15 -1.33 6.67 -9.11
CA ARG A 15 -0.76 5.33 -8.95
C ARG A 15 -1.30 4.61 -7.73
N VAL A 16 -1.43 3.29 -7.86
CA VAL A 16 -1.80 2.43 -6.74
C VAL A 16 -0.68 1.41 -6.56
N GLY A 17 -0.12 1.35 -5.35
CA GLY A 17 0.88 0.35 -5.00
C GLY A 17 0.26 -0.73 -4.15
N SER A 18 0.64 -1.98 -4.36
CA SER A 18 0.16 -3.08 -3.54
C SER A 18 1.29 -4.06 -3.24
N VAL A 19 1.27 -4.60 -2.03
CA VAL A 19 2.17 -5.66 -1.62
C VAL A 19 1.36 -6.76 -0.95
N PHE A 20 1.79 -8.01 -1.15
CA PHE A 20 1.13 -9.14 -0.54
C PHE A 20 2.14 -9.91 0.31
N MET A 21 1.78 -10.17 1.56
CA MET A 21 2.64 -10.85 2.50
C MET A 21 1.97 -12.11 3.03
N ILE A 22 2.76 -13.15 3.17
CA ILE A 22 2.34 -14.36 3.86
C ILE A 22 3.20 -14.45 5.12
N GLY A 23 2.57 -14.22 6.28
CA GLY A 23 3.31 -14.00 7.51
C GLY A 23 4.17 -12.74 7.39
N ASP A 24 5.46 -12.87 7.60
CA ASP A 24 6.43 -11.79 7.45
C ASP A 24 7.21 -11.85 6.13
N THR A 25 6.78 -12.73 5.22
CA THR A 25 7.45 -12.93 3.93
C THR A 25 6.74 -12.13 2.83
N LEU A 26 7.48 -11.24 2.19
CA LEU A 26 6.98 -10.48 1.05
C LEU A 26 6.98 -11.38 -0.19
N THR A 27 5.79 -11.64 -0.75
CA THR A 27 5.63 -12.58 -1.87
C THR A 27 5.27 -11.94 -3.19
N TYR A 28 4.64 -10.75 -3.16
CA TYR A 28 4.19 -10.09 -4.39
C TYR A 28 4.14 -8.58 -4.19
N TRP A 29 4.40 -7.85 -5.26
CA TRP A 29 4.30 -6.39 -5.28
C TRP A 29 3.99 -5.88 -6.66
N GLN A 30 3.29 -4.75 -6.74
CA GLN A 30 2.86 -4.18 -8.02
C GLN A 30 2.57 -2.70 -7.89
N VAL A 31 2.81 -1.96 -8.97
CA VAL A 31 2.35 -0.58 -9.13
C VAL A 31 1.43 -0.54 -10.33
N SER A 32 0.24 0.02 -10.16
CA SER A 32 -0.75 0.12 -11.23
C SER A 32 -1.13 1.58 -11.46
N VAL A 33 -1.00 2.04 -12.68
CA VAL A 33 -1.48 3.35 -13.11
C VAL A 33 -2.97 3.27 -13.43
N LYS A 34 -3.39 2.18 -14.07
CA LYS A 34 -4.78 1.99 -14.45
C LYS A 34 -5.73 2.01 -13.25
N ALA A 35 -5.32 1.38 -12.15
CA ALA A 35 -6.15 1.34 -10.94
C ALA A 35 -6.42 2.73 -10.36
N ALA A 36 -5.59 3.71 -10.69
CA ALA A 36 -5.73 5.07 -10.20
C ALA A 36 -6.54 5.98 -11.13
N GLU A 37 -7.06 5.45 -12.24
CA GLU A 37 -7.81 6.26 -13.21
C GLU A 37 -9.19 6.66 -12.70
N SER A 38 -9.83 5.82 -11.89
CA SER A 38 -11.16 6.11 -11.35
C SER A 38 -11.48 5.19 -10.18
N PRO A 39 -12.49 5.53 -9.35
CA PRO A 39 -12.94 4.62 -8.30
C PRO A 39 -13.39 3.26 -8.83
N VAL A 40 -13.99 3.21 -10.03
CA VAL A 40 -14.39 1.95 -10.66
C VAL A 40 -13.18 1.08 -10.96
N GLU A 41 -12.13 1.67 -11.52
CA GLU A 41 -10.89 0.94 -11.81
C GLU A 41 -10.18 0.50 -10.53
N ALA A 42 -10.17 1.34 -9.50
CA ALA A 42 -9.60 1.00 -8.20
C ALA A 42 -10.34 -0.19 -7.57
N ALA A 43 -11.66 -0.17 -7.61
CA ALA A 43 -12.48 -1.27 -7.08
C ALA A 43 -12.22 -2.56 -7.85
N ALA A 44 -12.16 -2.50 -9.18
CA ALA A 44 -11.88 -3.66 -10.03
C ALA A 44 -10.49 -4.25 -9.72
N HIS A 45 -9.50 -3.38 -9.51
CA HIS A 45 -8.15 -3.80 -9.19
C HIS A 45 -8.10 -4.52 -7.84
N ALA A 46 -8.75 -3.94 -6.82
CA ALA A 46 -8.83 -4.57 -5.51
C ALA A 46 -9.51 -5.94 -5.58
N GLN A 47 -10.60 -6.02 -6.34
CA GLN A 47 -11.31 -7.29 -6.51
C GLN A 47 -10.41 -8.34 -7.19
N THR A 48 -9.65 -7.94 -8.18
CA THR A 48 -8.71 -8.83 -8.87
C THR A 48 -7.65 -9.37 -7.91
N LEU A 49 -7.09 -8.49 -7.06
CA LEU A 49 -6.09 -8.92 -6.08
C LEU A 49 -6.69 -9.86 -5.03
N ILE A 50 -7.90 -9.56 -4.56
CA ILE A 50 -8.59 -10.42 -3.60
C ILE A 50 -8.84 -11.80 -4.21
N ASN A 51 -9.34 -11.84 -5.43
CA ASN A 51 -9.63 -13.10 -6.12
C ASN A 51 -8.37 -13.91 -6.40
N GLY A 52 -7.25 -13.24 -6.65
CA GLY A 52 -6.00 -13.92 -6.97
C GLY A 52 -5.21 -14.38 -5.76
N PHE A 53 -5.23 -13.63 -4.66
CA PHE A 53 -4.38 -13.89 -3.51
C PHE A 53 -5.10 -14.44 -2.29
N TRP A 54 -6.41 -14.26 -2.20
CA TRP A 54 -7.20 -14.74 -1.05
C TRP A 54 -6.63 -14.22 0.28
N PRO A 55 -6.53 -12.90 0.45
CA PRO A 55 -6.01 -12.36 1.71
C PRO A 55 -6.98 -12.57 2.85
N ASP A 56 -6.44 -12.66 4.07
CA ASP A 56 -7.24 -12.68 5.29
C ASP A 56 -7.57 -11.27 5.74
N VAL A 57 -6.70 -10.33 5.42
CA VAL A 57 -6.84 -8.94 5.85
C VAL A 57 -6.31 -8.02 4.75
N ILE A 58 -7.01 -6.88 4.58
CA ILE A 58 -6.55 -5.80 3.72
C ILE A 58 -6.15 -4.64 4.60
N VAL A 59 -4.98 -4.06 4.31
CA VAL A 59 -4.47 -2.90 5.05
C VAL A 59 -4.48 -1.71 4.11
N THR A 60 -5.16 -0.65 4.52
CA THR A 60 -5.23 0.59 3.77
C THR A 60 -4.85 1.76 4.69
N GLU A 61 -4.60 2.92 4.09
CA GLU A 61 -4.28 4.10 4.85
C GLU A 61 -5.56 4.69 5.45
N GLU A 62 -5.49 5.13 6.70
CA GLU A 62 -6.63 5.74 7.36
C GLU A 62 -6.94 7.09 6.73
N PRO A 63 -8.15 7.29 6.15
CA PRO A 63 -8.48 8.51 5.42
C PRO A 63 -8.41 9.78 6.27
N ASN A 64 -8.79 9.69 7.54
CA ASN A 64 -8.84 10.85 8.44
C ASN A 64 -7.44 11.36 8.83
N ALA A 65 -6.44 10.52 8.70
CA ALA A 65 -5.06 10.89 9.01
C ALA A 65 -4.34 11.50 7.81
N VAL A 66 -4.97 11.49 6.64
CA VAL A 66 -4.34 11.91 5.39
C VAL A 66 -4.68 13.37 5.11
N ARG A 67 -3.76 14.26 5.44
CA ARG A 67 -4.00 15.70 5.29
C ARG A 67 -3.67 16.22 3.89
N HIS A 68 -2.84 15.50 3.14
CA HIS A 68 -2.28 16.01 1.89
C HIS A 68 -2.78 15.29 0.64
N LYS A 69 -3.67 14.32 0.80
CA LYS A 69 -4.22 13.61 -0.36
C LYS A 69 -5.50 14.29 -0.82
N GLY A 70 -5.63 14.46 -2.12
CA GLY A 70 -6.80 15.10 -2.71
C GLY A 70 -8.04 14.22 -2.65
N ALA A 71 -9.19 14.83 -2.98
CA ALA A 71 -10.47 14.14 -2.97
C ALA A 71 -10.48 12.91 -3.89
N GLU A 72 -9.80 12.99 -5.04
CA GLU A 72 -9.73 11.87 -5.97
C GLU A 72 -9.02 10.67 -5.34
N THR A 73 -7.90 10.90 -4.67
CA THR A 73 -7.14 9.83 -4.01
C THR A 73 -7.95 9.21 -2.89
N LEU A 74 -8.63 10.02 -2.10
CA LEU A 74 -9.50 9.53 -1.02
C LEU A 74 -10.65 8.69 -1.57
N ALA A 75 -11.20 9.07 -2.73
CA ALA A 75 -12.27 8.30 -3.37
C ALA A 75 -11.77 6.93 -3.83
N LEU A 76 -10.53 6.84 -4.30
CA LEU A 76 -9.94 5.56 -4.69
C LEU A 76 -9.75 4.65 -3.48
N ILE A 77 -9.25 5.20 -2.38
CA ILE A 77 -9.08 4.45 -1.13
C ILE A 77 -10.42 3.93 -0.64
N ALA A 78 -11.45 4.79 -0.64
CA ALA A 78 -12.78 4.41 -0.20
C ALA A 78 -13.38 3.31 -1.08
N ALA A 79 -13.17 3.37 -2.40
CA ALA A 79 -13.69 2.36 -3.32
C ALA A 79 -13.07 0.99 -3.04
N MET A 80 -11.77 0.95 -2.77
CA MET A 80 -11.09 -0.30 -2.48
C MET A 80 -11.47 -0.87 -1.11
N ALA A 81 -11.64 0.00 -0.11
CA ALA A 81 -12.09 -0.42 1.22
C ALA A 81 -13.50 -1.02 1.15
N ARG A 82 -14.36 -0.46 0.29
CA ARG A 82 -15.72 -0.97 0.11
C ARG A 82 -15.73 -2.37 -0.51
N VAL A 83 -14.81 -2.64 -1.43
CA VAL A 83 -14.68 -3.98 -2.00
C VAL A 83 -14.30 -4.98 -0.92
N ALA A 84 -13.38 -4.62 -0.03
CA ALA A 84 -13.00 -5.49 1.08
C ALA A 84 -14.19 -5.77 1.98
N GLU A 85 -14.97 -4.74 2.30
CA GLU A 85 -16.18 -4.88 3.11
C GLU A 85 -17.20 -5.80 2.44
N ASP A 86 -17.42 -5.63 1.14
CA ASP A 86 -18.36 -6.46 0.38
C ASP A 86 -17.92 -7.91 0.29
N CYS A 87 -16.62 -8.18 0.43
CA CYS A 87 -16.06 -9.52 0.43
C CYS A 87 -15.93 -10.12 1.84
N ASP A 88 -16.46 -9.45 2.84
CA ASP A 88 -16.37 -9.84 4.25
C ASP A 88 -14.93 -9.99 4.75
N LEU A 89 -14.02 -9.19 4.20
CA LEU A 89 -12.64 -9.16 4.64
C LEU A 89 -12.44 -8.09 5.70
N LEU A 90 -11.53 -8.38 6.62
CA LEU A 90 -11.13 -7.39 7.60
C LEU A 90 -10.31 -6.31 6.90
N ASP A 91 -10.80 -5.07 6.92
CA ASP A 91 -10.08 -3.92 6.41
C ASP A 91 -9.51 -3.14 7.58
N VAL A 92 -8.19 -3.20 7.74
CA VAL A 92 -7.49 -2.48 8.80
C VAL A 92 -6.95 -1.18 8.22
N GLN A 93 -7.44 -0.06 8.76
CA GLN A 93 -6.97 1.26 8.36
C GLN A 93 -5.83 1.67 9.28
N VAL A 94 -4.68 1.97 8.69
CA VAL A 94 -3.45 2.27 9.40
C VAL A 94 -3.10 3.74 9.21
N PRO A 95 -2.81 4.47 10.30
CA PRO A 95 -2.35 5.84 10.17
C PRO A 95 -0.97 5.88 9.51
N ARG A 96 -0.80 6.83 8.61
CA ARG A 96 0.47 7.02 7.92
C ARG A 96 1.39 7.84 8.82
N VAL A 97 2.19 7.15 9.60
CA VAL A 97 3.13 7.78 10.53
C VAL A 97 4.51 7.85 9.89
N GLN A 98 5.03 9.07 9.71
CA GLN A 98 6.35 9.26 9.15
C GLN A 98 7.39 9.20 10.27
N ARG A 99 8.15 8.11 10.31
CA ARG A 99 9.20 7.89 11.32
C ARG A 99 10.58 8.25 10.82
N PHE A 100 10.69 8.66 9.56
CA PHE A 100 11.94 8.98 8.91
C PHE A 100 11.92 10.42 8.42
N PRO A 101 13.08 11.04 8.17
CA PRO A 101 13.12 12.42 7.69
C PRO A 101 12.33 12.66 6.40
N ASN A 102 12.25 11.63 5.55
CA ASN A 102 11.49 11.70 4.31
C ASN A 102 11.20 10.30 3.78
N LYS A 103 10.40 10.23 2.72
CA LYS A 103 9.98 8.95 2.13
C LYS A 103 11.13 8.15 1.51
N TYR A 104 12.21 8.80 1.12
CA TYR A 104 13.37 8.10 0.56
C TYR A 104 14.15 7.40 1.66
N ALA A 105 14.29 8.02 2.82
CA ALA A 105 14.91 7.40 3.98
C ALA A 105 14.08 6.21 4.46
N GLU A 106 12.76 6.34 4.43
CA GLU A 106 11.87 5.23 4.75
C GLU A 106 12.03 4.08 3.78
N ALA A 107 12.11 4.37 2.47
CA ALA A 107 12.31 3.34 1.46
C ALA A 107 13.63 2.61 1.64
N GLU A 108 14.69 3.33 2.00
CA GLU A 108 15.98 2.72 2.29
C GLU A 108 15.89 1.73 3.46
N ALA A 109 15.24 2.13 4.55
CA ALA A 109 15.07 1.28 5.71
C ALA A 109 14.24 0.05 5.39
N LEU A 110 13.16 0.22 4.62
CA LEU A 110 12.30 -0.89 4.22
C LEU A 110 13.03 -1.85 3.27
N ALA A 111 13.86 -1.33 2.36
CA ALA A 111 14.62 -2.18 1.45
C ALA A 111 15.66 -3.02 2.19
N LEU A 112 16.19 -2.53 3.32
CA LEU A 112 17.07 -3.33 4.15
C LEU A 112 16.33 -4.47 4.83
N ARG A 113 15.08 -4.23 5.25
CA ARG A 113 14.25 -5.25 5.89
C ARG A 113 13.64 -6.21 4.88
N TYR A 114 13.32 -5.73 3.70
CA TYR A 114 12.72 -6.51 2.61
C TYR A 114 13.61 -6.40 1.36
N PRO A 115 14.73 -7.14 1.33
CA PRO A 115 15.71 -7.03 0.23
C PRO A 115 15.14 -7.30 -1.16
N GLU A 116 14.02 -8.01 -1.23
CA GLU A 116 13.33 -8.30 -2.49
C GLU A 116 12.98 -7.02 -3.25
N LEU A 117 12.71 -5.93 -2.53
CA LEU A 117 12.35 -4.67 -3.13
C LEU A 117 13.52 -3.69 -3.31
N ALA A 118 14.73 -4.08 -2.90
CA ALA A 118 15.89 -3.19 -3.05
C ALA A 118 16.09 -2.65 -4.48
N PRO A 119 15.91 -3.47 -5.54
CA PRO A 119 16.05 -2.96 -6.92
C PRO A 119 15.03 -1.89 -7.31
N TRP A 120 13.91 -1.79 -6.57
CA TRP A 120 12.85 -0.85 -6.87
C TRP A 120 12.89 0.40 -6.01
N LYS A 121 13.93 0.61 -5.20
CA LYS A 121 14.03 1.82 -4.37
C LYS A 121 13.95 3.08 -5.22
N PRO A 122 13.08 4.04 -4.83
CA PRO A 122 13.01 5.31 -5.54
C PRO A 122 14.26 6.15 -5.27
N HIS A 123 14.78 6.82 -6.30
CA HIS A 123 15.86 7.77 -6.15
C HIS A 123 15.27 9.13 -5.80
N LYS A 124 15.96 9.88 -4.94
CA LYS A 124 15.55 11.22 -4.61
C LYS A 124 15.49 12.07 -5.89
N ARG A 125 14.31 12.60 -6.18
CA ARG A 125 14.12 13.40 -7.40
C ARG A 125 14.71 14.81 -7.22
N ARG A 126 15.10 15.38 -8.35
CA ARG A 126 15.42 16.79 -8.41
C ARG A 126 14.10 17.57 -8.50
N PHE A 127 14.14 18.88 -8.18
CA PHE A 127 12.91 19.68 -8.13
C PHE A 127 12.12 19.71 -9.44
N TYR A 128 12.78 19.51 -10.58
CA TYR A 128 12.13 19.51 -11.90
C TYR A 128 11.67 18.14 -12.36
N GLN A 129 11.90 17.10 -11.57
CA GLN A 129 11.52 15.74 -11.95
C GLN A 129 10.22 15.33 -11.27
N ALA A 130 9.43 14.49 -11.94
CA ALA A 130 8.26 13.90 -11.33
C ALA A 130 8.66 12.96 -10.19
N GLU A 131 7.74 12.73 -9.25
CA GLU A 131 7.96 11.78 -8.19
C GLU A 131 8.25 10.39 -8.74
N PRO A 132 9.25 9.67 -8.20
CA PRO A 132 9.57 8.33 -8.69
C PRO A 132 8.36 7.40 -8.61
N ARG A 133 8.17 6.62 -9.65
CA ARG A 133 7.01 5.74 -9.79
C ARG A 133 6.87 4.74 -8.64
N ASN A 134 7.98 4.27 -8.12
CA ASN A 134 7.99 3.22 -7.10
C ASN A 134 7.78 3.73 -5.68
N THR A 135 7.64 5.03 -5.48
CA THR A 135 7.40 5.58 -4.14
C THR A 135 6.13 4.99 -3.52
N VAL A 136 5.06 4.87 -4.30
CA VAL A 136 3.80 4.31 -3.80
C VAL A 136 3.93 2.84 -3.39
N LEU A 137 4.83 2.11 -4.03
CA LEU A 137 5.10 0.72 -3.68
C LEU A 137 5.65 0.63 -2.26
N PHE A 138 6.60 1.52 -1.92
CA PHE A 138 7.16 1.57 -0.58
C PHE A 138 6.17 2.12 0.45
N GLU A 139 5.21 2.94 0.03
CA GLU A 139 4.12 3.35 0.91
C GLU A 139 3.25 2.15 1.29
N ALA A 140 2.92 1.28 0.33
CA ALA A 140 2.18 0.06 0.61
C ALA A 140 2.97 -0.88 1.53
N LEU A 141 4.26 -1.01 1.28
CA LEU A 141 5.13 -1.81 2.12
C LEU A 141 5.22 -1.26 3.54
N ALA A 142 5.23 0.08 3.68
CA ALA A 142 5.24 0.71 5.00
C ALA A 142 3.96 0.41 5.77
N LEU A 143 2.81 0.39 5.10
CA LEU A 143 1.54 0.03 5.75
C LEU A 143 1.59 -1.41 6.24
N ALA A 144 2.09 -2.33 5.42
CA ALA A 144 2.22 -3.74 5.80
C ALA A 144 3.18 -3.90 6.98
N ASP A 145 4.33 -3.25 6.92
CA ASP A 145 5.35 -3.31 7.96
C ASP A 145 4.82 -2.75 9.28
N PHE A 146 4.10 -1.64 9.22
CA PHE A 146 3.48 -1.06 10.41
C PHE A 146 2.49 -2.04 11.05
N MET A 147 1.64 -2.66 10.24
CA MET A 147 0.67 -3.64 10.72
C MET A 147 1.35 -4.83 11.40
N LEU A 148 2.41 -5.36 10.78
CA LEU A 148 3.13 -6.52 11.32
C LEU A 148 3.87 -6.20 12.61
N ASN A 149 4.46 -5.02 12.71
CA ASN A 149 5.26 -4.64 13.87
C ASN A 149 4.43 -4.18 15.07
N ASN A 150 3.19 -3.76 14.84
CA ASN A 150 2.30 -3.30 15.90
C ASN A 150 1.26 -4.34 16.29
N ARG A 151 1.36 -5.50 15.68
CA ARG A 151 0.42 -6.58 15.91
C ARG A 151 0.75 -7.29 17.22
N GLY A 152 -0.24 -7.41 18.09
CA GLY A 152 -0.07 -8.10 19.36
C GLY A 152 0.57 -7.29 20.46
N GLU A 153 0.80 -6.00 20.23
CA GLU A 153 1.30 -5.10 21.26
C GLU A 153 0.17 -4.53 22.10
#